data_531fff57102065ac43c19f91a27ef6b4
#
_entry.id   531fff57102065ac43c19f91a27ef6b4
#
_cell.length_a   1.000
_cell.length_b   1.000
_cell.length_c   1.000
_cell.angle_alpha   90.00
_cell.angle_beta   90.00
_cell.angle_gamma   90.00
#
_symmetry.space_group_name_H-M   'P 1'
#
loop_
_entity.id
_entity.type
_entity.pdbx_description
1 polymer ?
#
loop_
_entity_poly.entity_id
_entity_poly.type
_entity_poly.pdbx_seq_one_letter_code
_entity_poly.pdbx_strand_id
1 'polypeptide(L)'
;MLLGVPVLIETLYKRIWKTAKSEGKDKKLEKLMKLNKRTKKLNVNIAKKFAKDILDVFGGRMRVLISGGAAIDPKILQFFNDLGIIAVQGYGLTECSPMAALNPDVEKDMKNESVGHLLPGMKVKIVDADEDGIGEICFKGPNVMLGYYNNQEATDAVLKDGWFYTGDLGRVDTDSFIYITGRKKNVIITENGKNVFPEELEYELSHIPFITESMVWGDTGDEGVNSTTIAATVILDEDELKEVLGEEYTDEQAQDLVWSEIDKINEHLPLFKKIKKLNIRKDKFNKTTGMKIKRFVESNKDA
;
A
#
# COMPACT_ATOMS: atom_id res chain seq x y z
N MET A 1 15.57 -13.77 -8.82
CA MET A 1 14.46 -13.41 -7.95
C MET A 1 14.89 -12.29 -7.03
N LEU A 2 14.07 -11.28 -6.86
CA LEU A 2 14.26 -10.19 -5.90
C LEU A 2 13.06 -10.19 -4.94
N LEU A 3 13.33 -10.24 -3.64
CA LEU A 3 12.36 -9.99 -2.59
C LEU A 3 12.65 -8.60 -2.02
N GLY A 4 11.65 -7.75 -1.95
CA GLY A 4 11.85 -6.38 -1.48
C GLY A 4 10.59 -5.79 -0.84
N VAL A 5 10.80 -4.68 -0.14
CA VAL A 5 9.70 -3.85 0.35
C VAL A 5 9.17 -2.95 -0.77
N PRO A 6 7.91 -2.48 -0.70
CA PRO A 6 7.30 -1.63 -1.73
C PRO A 6 8.19 -0.46 -2.17
N VAL A 7 8.74 0.29 -1.22
CA VAL A 7 9.61 1.47 -1.50
C VAL A 7 10.75 1.16 -2.44
N LEU A 8 11.37 -0.03 -2.33
CA LEU A 8 12.44 -0.44 -3.25
C LEU A 8 11.90 -0.62 -4.67
N ILE A 9 10.76 -1.27 -4.81
CA ILE A 9 10.13 -1.58 -6.10
C ILE A 9 9.60 -0.31 -6.77
N GLU A 10 9.00 0.58 -5.99
CA GLU A 10 8.56 1.91 -6.42
C GLU A 10 9.73 2.77 -6.89
N THR A 11 10.86 2.73 -6.15
CA THR A 11 12.08 3.44 -6.55
C THR A 11 12.60 2.92 -7.90
N LEU A 12 12.59 1.60 -8.10
CA LEU A 12 12.98 1.01 -9.39
C LEU A 12 12.02 1.45 -10.51
N TYR A 13 10.72 1.45 -10.26
CA TYR A 13 9.70 1.92 -11.19
C TYR A 13 9.92 3.41 -11.56
N LYS A 14 10.05 4.29 -10.55
CA LYS A 14 10.31 5.72 -10.76
C LYS A 14 11.61 5.95 -11.54
N ARG A 15 12.67 5.20 -11.23
CA ARG A 15 13.95 5.29 -11.93
C ARG A 15 13.84 4.91 -13.41
N ILE A 16 13.07 3.88 -13.75
CA ILE A 16 12.84 3.49 -15.15
C ILE A 16 12.17 4.63 -15.90
N TRP A 17 11.11 5.23 -15.32
CA TRP A 17 10.41 6.35 -15.95
C TRP A 17 11.28 7.61 -16.05
N LYS A 18 12.07 7.94 -15.03
CA LYS A 18 13.01 9.06 -15.04
C LYS A 18 14.07 8.88 -16.13
N THR A 19 14.63 7.67 -16.28
CA THR A 19 15.58 7.37 -17.37
C THR A 19 14.89 7.46 -18.73
N ALA A 20 13.69 6.94 -18.89
CA ALA A 20 12.95 7.07 -20.13
C ALA A 20 12.67 8.54 -20.50
N LYS A 21 12.34 9.38 -19.51
CA LYS A 21 12.13 10.84 -19.69
C LYS A 21 13.42 11.53 -20.12
N SER A 22 14.55 11.25 -19.45
CA SER A 22 15.85 11.85 -19.79
C SER A 22 16.37 11.46 -21.18
N GLU A 23 15.99 10.29 -21.68
CA GLU A 23 16.34 9.81 -23.03
C GLU A 23 15.29 10.19 -24.10
N GLY A 24 14.23 10.93 -23.74
CA GLY A 24 13.13 11.28 -24.64
C GLY A 24 12.29 10.08 -25.12
N LYS A 25 12.32 8.97 -24.36
CA LYS A 25 11.63 7.71 -24.68
C LYS A 25 10.34 7.50 -23.87
N ASP A 26 10.01 8.40 -22.95
CA ASP A 26 8.85 8.35 -22.06
C ASP A 26 7.52 8.16 -22.82
N LYS A 27 7.27 8.99 -23.84
CA LYS A 27 6.06 8.88 -24.68
C LYS A 27 6.00 7.55 -25.44
N LYS A 28 7.16 7.01 -25.85
CA LYS A 28 7.26 5.72 -26.52
C LYS A 28 6.92 4.58 -25.55
N LEU A 29 7.45 4.64 -24.34
CA LEU A 29 7.18 3.68 -23.28
C LEU A 29 5.68 3.70 -22.90
N GLU A 30 5.11 4.88 -22.69
CA GLU A 30 3.68 5.05 -22.38
C GLU A 30 2.78 4.46 -23.48
N LYS A 31 3.08 4.77 -24.75
CA LYS A 31 2.35 4.24 -25.90
C LYS A 31 2.47 2.72 -26.00
N LEU A 32 3.66 2.17 -25.68
CA LEU A 32 3.91 0.74 -25.64
C LEU A 32 3.07 0.07 -24.57
N MET A 33 3.03 0.61 -23.34
CA MET A 33 2.25 0.07 -22.25
C MET A 33 0.74 0.11 -22.54
N LYS A 34 0.25 1.24 -23.11
CA LYS A 34 -1.15 1.36 -23.55
C LYS A 34 -1.51 0.32 -24.63
N LEU A 35 -0.62 0.09 -25.59
CA LEU A 35 -0.83 -0.91 -26.65
C LEU A 35 -0.77 -2.34 -26.07
N ASN A 36 0.16 -2.60 -25.15
CA ASN A 36 0.32 -3.89 -24.51
C ASN A 36 -0.95 -4.30 -23.75
N LYS A 37 -1.59 -3.38 -23.03
CA LYS A 37 -2.87 -3.59 -22.35
C LYS A 37 -3.98 -4.07 -23.32
N ARG A 38 -3.93 -3.62 -24.59
CA ARG A 38 -4.89 -4.06 -25.63
C ARG A 38 -4.53 -5.44 -26.18
N THR A 39 -3.25 -5.67 -26.49
CA THR A 39 -2.80 -6.94 -27.11
C THR A 39 -2.78 -8.09 -26.12
N LYS A 40 -2.62 -7.86 -24.84
CA LYS A 40 -2.76 -8.89 -23.78
C LYS A 40 -4.13 -9.52 -23.76
N LYS A 41 -5.21 -8.81 -24.11
CA LYS A 41 -6.54 -9.39 -24.29
C LYS A 41 -6.58 -10.49 -25.38
N LEU A 42 -5.58 -10.47 -26.28
CA LEU A 42 -5.38 -11.48 -27.33
C LEU A 42 -4.23 -12.45 -26.99
N ASN A 43 -3.83 -12.53 -25.72
CA ASN A 43 -2.69 -13.33 -25.23
C ASN A 43 -1.34 -12.95 -25.88
N VAL A 44 -1.18 -11.71 -26.33
CA VAL A 44 0.08 -11.20 -26.91
C VAL A 44 0.67 -10.13 -26.01
N ASN A 45 1.83 -10.40 -25.41
CA ASN A 45 2.60 -9.41 -24.65
C ASN A 45 3.70 -8.82 -25.53
N ILE A 46 3.43 -7.62 -26.09
CA ILE A 46 4.39 -6.92 -26.94
C ILE A 46 5.43 -6.15 -26.14
N ALA A 47 5.11 -5.69 -24.93
CA ALA A 47 6.04 -4.94 -24.09
C ALA A 47 7.25 -5.79 -23.72
N LYS A 48 7.09 -7.09 -23.49
CA LYS A 48 8.17 -8.03 -23.22
C LYS A 48 9.28 -8.03 -24.29
N LYS A 49 8.92 -7.80 -25.56
CA LYS A 49 9.91 -7.72 -26.67
C LYS A 49 10.78 -6.47 -26.63
N PHE A 50 10.24 -5.40 -26.05
CA PHE A 50 10.93 -4.10 -25.92
C PHE A 50 11.56 -3.88 -24.55
N ALA A 51 11.33 -4.80 -23.62
CA ALA A 51 11.82 -4.71 -22.26
C ALA A 51 13.32 -5.06 -22.12
N LYS A 52 13.97 -5.52 -23.19
CA LYS A 52 15.36 -6.00 -23.13
C LYS A 52 16.30 -4.98 -22.48
N ASP A 53 16.26 -3.73 -22.92
CA ASP A 53 17.13 -2.68 -22.38
C ASP A 53 16.88 -2.43 -20.89
N ILE A 54 15.60 -2.50 -20.46
CA ILE A 54 15.22 -2.38 -19.05
C ILE A 54 15.67 -3.61 -18.26
N LEU A 55 15.50 -4.81 -18.82
CA LEU A 55 15.92 -6.08 -18.18
C LEU A 55 17.43 -6.16 -18.06
N ASP A 56 18.19 -5.61 -19.03
CA ASP A 56 19.65 -5.58 -19.01
C ASP A 56 20.18 -4.72 -17.85
N VAL A 57 19.47 -3.66 -17.44
CA VAL A 57 19.76 -2.89 -16.21
C VAL A 57 19.69 -3.79 -14.96
N PHE A 58 18.82 -4.80 -14.96
CA PHE A 58 18.72 -5.82 -13.91
C PHE A 58 19.62 -7.05 -14.18
N GLY A 59 20.62 -6.92 -15.05
CA GLY A 59 21.52 -8.01 -15.42
C GLY A 59 20.91 -9.07 -16.33
N GLY A 60 19.79 -8.76 -17.00
CA GLY A 60 19.15 -9.61 -18.03
C GLY A 60 18.52 -10.91 -17.52
N ARG A 61 18.62 -11.21 -16.22
CA ARG A 61 18.20 -12.49 -15.63
C ARG A 61 17.09 -12.38 -14.59
N MET A 62 16.56 -11.18 -14.37
CA MET A 62 15.45 -10.97 -13.43
C MET A 62 14.18 -11.66 -13.97
N ARG A 63 13.60 -12.57 -13.20
CA ARG A 63 12.37 -13.28 -13.57
C ARG A 63 11.23 -13.05 -12.62
N VAL A 64 11.51 -12.93 -11.33
CA VAL A 64 10.50 -12.82 -10.28
C VAL A 64 10.88 -11.70 -9.33
N LEU A 65 9.89 -10.89 -9.00
CA LEU A 65 9.93 -9.79 -8.05
C LEU A 65 8.78 -9.98 -7.06
N ILE A 66 9.09 -10.06 -5.78
CA ILE A 66 8.09 -10.25 -4.71
C ILE A 66 8.11 -9.02 -3.83
N SER A 67 6.96 -8.37 -3.71
CA SER A 67 6.73 -7.29 -2.75
C SER A 67 6.13 -7.83 -1.47
N GLY A 68 6.66 -7.43 -0.32
CA GLY A 68 6.13 -7.82 0.97
C GLY A 68 6.39 -6.78 2.07
N GLY A 69 5.68 -6.92 3.18
CA GLY A 69 5.82 -6.07 4.35
C GLY A 69 4.91 -4.82 4.39
N ALA A 70 4.44 -4.33 3.25
CA ALA A 70 3.41 -3.29 3.14
C ALA A 70 2.66 -3.43 1.81
N ALA A 71 1.56 -2.70 1.65
CA ALA A 71 0.84 -2.63 0.37
C ALA A 71 1.71 -1.96 -0.71
N ILE A 72 1.50 -2.35 -1.95
CA ILE A 72 2.14 -1.75 -3.13
C ILE A 72 1.06 -1.40 -4.16
N ASP A 73 1.27 -0.34 -4.93
CA ASP A 73 0.35 0.01 -6.01
C ASP A 73 0.26 -1.14 -7.03
N PRO A 74 -0.94 -1.71 -7.26
CA PRO A 74 -1.17 -2.75 -8.25
C PRO A 74 -0.70 -2.38 -9.65
N LYS A 75 -0.70 -1.08 -10.00
CA LYS A 75 -0.22 -0.59 -11.30
C LYS A 75 1.29 -0.80 -11.46
N ILE A 76 2.05 -0.73 -10.38
CA ILE A 76 3.50 -0.98 -10.38
C ILE A 76 3.76 -2.47 -10.62
N LEU A 77 3.04 -3.36 -9.94
CA LEU A 77 3.13 -4.79 -10.20
C LEU A 77 2.77 -5.11 -11.66
N GLN A 78 1.67 -4.52 -12.15
CA GLN A 78 1.24 -4.70 -13.53
C GLN A 78 2.28 -4.22 -14.53
N PHE A 79 2.96 -3.09 -14.26
CA PHE A 79 4.03 -2.59 -15.09
C PHE A 79 5.17 -3.60 -15.26
N PHE A 80 5.65 -4.19 -14.16
CA PHE A 80 6.69 -5.22 -14.21
C PHE A 80 6.21 -6.51 -14.90
N ASN A 81 4.98 -6.94 -14.64
CA ASN A 81 4.35 -8.08 -15.33
C ASN A 81 4.25 -7.83 -16.84
N ASP A 82 3.96 -6.59 -17.25
CA ASP A 82 3.95 -6.19 -18.66
C ASP A 82 5.32 -6.29 -19.30
N LEU A 83 6.38 -5.97 -18.56
CA LEU A 83 7.78 -6.13 -19.03
C LEU A 83 8.24 -7.59 -19.02
N GLY A 84 7.43 -8.52 -18.53
CA GLY A 84 7.74 -9.95 -18.48
C GLY A 84 8.54 -10.38 -17.25
N ILE A 85 8.58 -9.54 -16.22
CA ILE A 85 9.04 -9.89 -14.86
C ILE A 85 7.79 -10.28 -14.07
N ILE A 86 7.74 -11.50 -13.54
CA ILE A 86 6.65 -11.93 -12.64
C ILE A 86 6.74 -11.08 -11.37
N ALA A 87 5.85 -10.11 -11.23
CA ALA A 87 5.80 -9.23 -10.08
C ALA A 87 4.54 -9.52 -9.27
N VAL A 88 4.72 -9.95 -8.03
CA VAL A 88 3.65 -10.36 -7.12
C VAL A 88 3.80 -9.71 -5.77
N GLN A 89 2.70 -9.56 -5.05
CA GLN A 89 2.77 -9.26 -3.63
C GLN A 89 2.36 -10.46 -2.80
N GLY A 90 2.94 -10.54 -1.61
CA GLY A 90 2.62 -11.51 -0.59
C GLY A 90 2.36 -10.85 0.75
N TYR A 91 1.71 -11.58 1.63
CA TYR A 91 1.38 -11.16 2.96
C TYR A 91 1.92 -12.12 3.99
N GLY A 92 2.43 -11.55 5.04
CA GLY A 92 2.90 -12.33 6.17
C GLY A 92 3.35 -11.47 7.34
N LEU A 93 3.60 -12.15 8.43
CA LEU A 93 4.04 -11.60 9.70
C LEU A 93 5.13 -12.51 10.26
N THR A 94 5.96 -11.98 11.15
CA THR A 94 6.98 -12.78 11.85
C THR A 94 6.35 -14.00 12.53
N GLU A 95 5.15 -13.82 13.07
CA GLU A 95 4.33 -14.84 13.70
C GLU A 95 3.85 -15.95 12.76
N CYS A 96 4.04 -15.79 11.44
CA CYS A 96 3.71 -16.77 10.40
C CYS A 96 4.94 -17.28 9.62
N SER A 97 6.16 -17.11 10.11
CA SER A 97 7.44 -17.72 9.69
C SER A 97 7.84 -17.54 8.20
N PRO A 98 7.88 -16.42 7.58
CA PRO A 98 7.20 -15.15 7.83
C PRO A 98 5.97 -14.95 6.93
N MET A 99 5.57 -15.93 6.09
CA MET A 99 4.59 -15.76 5.01
C MET A 99 3.32 -16.59 5.23
N ALA A 100 2.17 -15.98 4.99
CA ALA A 100 0.87 -16.64 5.08
C ALA A 100 0.16 -16.75 3.73
N ALA A 101 0.33 -15.75 2.84
CA ALA A 101 -0.30 -15.72 1.53
C ALA A 101 0.64 -15.15 0.45
N LEU A 102 0.45 -15.60 -0.78
CA LEU A 102 1.22 -15.12 -1.94
C LEU A 102 0.35 -15.19 -3.20
N ASN A 103 0.45 -14.20 -4.07
CA ASN A 103 -0.16 -14.24 -5.39
C ASN A 103 0.46 -15.35 -6.24
N PRO A 104 -0.34 -16.01 -7.10
CA PRO A 104 0.17 -16.94 -8.09
C PRO A 104 1.25 -16.31 -8.98
N ASP A 105 2.16 -17.11 -9.49
CA ASP A 105 3.22 -16.68 -10.42
C ASP A 105 2.82 -16.78 -11.91
N VAL A 106 1.54 -16.99 -12.17
CA VAL A 106 0.94 -17.03 -13.49
C VAL A 106 0.03 -15.82 -13.68
N GLU A 107 0.42 -14.90 -14.52
CA GLU A 107 -0.21 -13.57 -14.67
C GLU A 107 -1.73 -13.60 -14.82
N LYS A 108 -2.27 -14.55 -15.60
CA LYS A 108 -3.72 -14.68 -15.81
C LYS A 108 -4.49 -15.07 -14.55
N ASP A 109 -3.80 -15.64 -13.58
CA ASP A 109 -4.37 -16.14 -12.33
C ASP A 109 -4.05 -15.19 -11.15
N MET A 110 -3.41 -14.02 -11.40
CA MET A 110 -3.09 -13.01 -10.39
C MET A 110 -4.24 -12.03 -10.20
N LYS A 111 -4.36 -11.52 -8.96
CA LYS A 111 -5.12 -10.32 -8.63
C LYS A 111 -4.18 -9.35 -7.93
N ASN A 112 -3.70 -8.34 -8.64
CA ASN A 112 -2.65 -7.43 -8.14
C ASN A 112 -3.09 -6.60 -6.92
N GLU A 113 -4.39 -6.42 -6.72
CA GLU A 113 -5.00 -5.77 -5.54
C GLU A 113 -5.06 -6.68 -4.31
N SER A 114 -4.82 -7.98 -4.50
CA SER A 114 -4.84 -9.00 -3.46
C SER A 114 -3.44 -9.41 -3.07
N VAL A 115 -3.28 -9.91 -1.85
CA VAL A 115 -2.04 -10.57 -1.40
C VAL A 115 -1.97 -12.05 -1.80
N GLY A 116 -2.96 -12.53 -2.58
CA GLY A 116 -2.98 -13.86 -3.16
C GLY A 116 -3.70 -14.89 -2.32
N HIS A 117 -3.34 -16.16 -2.56
CA HIS A 117 -3.88 -17.31 -1.88
C HIS A 117 -3.05 -17.70 -0.67
N LEU A 118 -3.68 -18.43 0.27
CA LEU A 118 -2.97 -19.06 1.36
C LEU A 118 -1.86 -20.00 0.87
N LEU A 119 -0.78 -20.04 1.61
CA LEU A 119 0.24 -21.09 1.42
C LEU A 119 -0.35 -22.47 1.75
N PRO A 120 0.17 -23.53 1.13
CA PRO A 120 -0.28 -24.91 1.40
C PRO A 120 -0.25 -25.27 2.87
N GLY A 121 -1.33 -25.89 3.36
CA GLY A 121 -1.48 -26.30 4.75
C GLY A 121 -2.00 -25.23 5.70
N MET A 122 -2.16 -23.99 5.22
CA MET A 122 -2.75 -22.89 5.99
C MET A 122 -4.27 -22.88 5.87
N LYS A 123 -4.92 -22.33 6.90
CA LYS A 123 -6.35 -22.01 6.92
C LYS A 123 -6.55 -20.55 7.30
N VAL A 124 -7.57 -19.91 6.77
CA VAL A 124 -7.99 -18.55 7.11
C VAL A 124 -9.43 -18.54 7.58
N LYS A 125 -9.74 -17.64 8.50
CA LYS A 125 -11.11 -17.22 8.82
C LYS A 125 -11.13 -15.71 9.00
N ILE A 126 -12.26 -15.09 8.72
CA ILE A 126 -12.54 -13.69 9.02
C ILE A 126 -13.44 -13.65 10.25
N VAL A 127 -13.04 -12.90 11.26
CA VAL A 127 -13.75 -12.81 12.54
C VAL A 127 -14.33 -11.40 12.65
N ASP A 128 -15.56 -11.31 13.19
CA ASP A 128 -16.31 -10.06 13.36
C ASP A 128 -16.43 -9.26 12.05
N ALA A 129 -16.76 -9.96 10.95
CA ALA A 129 -16.92 -9.34 9.63
C ALA A 129 -18.12 -8.39 9.61
N ASP A 130 -17.93 -7.23 9.00
CA ASP A 130 -18.99 -6.26 8.72
C ASP A 130 -19.82 -6.65 7.47
N GLU A 131 -20.70 -5.74 7.02
CA GLU A 131 -21.58 -5.94 5.86
C GLU A 131 -20.82 -6.15 4.55
N ASP A 132 -19.59 -5.61 4.45
CA ASP A 132 -18.68 -5.74 3.31
C ASP A 132 -17.79 -6.99 3.41
N GLY A 133 -17.97 -7.79 4.46
CA GLY A 133 -17.18 -8.98 4.74
C GLY A 133 -15.78 -8.69 5.28
N ILE A 134 -15.52 -7.46 5.72
CA ILE A 134 -14.25 -7.02 6.29
C ILE A 134 -14.26 -7.30 7.79
N GLY A 135 -13.30 -8.11 8.25
CA GLY A 135 -13.13 -8.43 9.66
C GLY A 135 -11.68 -8.81 9.96
N GLU A 136 -11.41 -9.23 11.19
CA GLU A 136 -10.06 -9.62 11.59
C GLU A 136 -9.66 -10.93 10.91
N ILE A 137 -8.53 -10.87 10.21
CA ILE A 137 -7.95 -12.04 9.54
C ILE A 137 -7.27 -12.92 10.59
N CYS A 138 -7.68 -14.18 10.66
CA CYS A 138 -7.07 -15.15 11.53
C CYS A 138 -6.53 -16.33 10.75
N PHE A 139 -5.33 -16.81 11.12
CA PHE A 139 -4.68 -17.95 10.49
C PHE A 139 -4.54 -19.15 11.42
N LYS A 140 -4.53 -20.32 10.81
CA LYS A 140 -4.17 -21.58 11.47
C LYS A 140 -3.36 -22.43 10.50
N GLY A 141 -2.20 -22.91 10.94
CA GLY A 141 -1.36 -23.75 10.09
C GLY A 141 0.02 -24.00 10.68
N PRO A 142 0.84 -24.82 10.02
CA PRO A 142 2.12 -25.27 10.55
C PRO A 142 3.19 -24.17 10.64
N ASN A 143 3.01 -23.04 9.96
CA ASN A 143 3.93 -21.90 10.01
C ASN A 143 3.56 -20.85 11.06
N VAL A 144 2.43 -21.02 11.77
CA VAL A 144 2.08 -20.14 12.90
C VAL A 144 3.03 -20.40 14.06
N MET A 145 3.52 -19.34 14.69
CA MET A 145 4.42 -19.38 15.83
C MET A 145 3.85 -20.20 17.00
N LEU A 146 4.71 -20.70 17.85
CA LEU A 146 4.32 -21.36 19.11
C LEU A 146 3.92 -20.34 20.21
N GLY A 147 4.44 -19.11 20.11
CA GLY A 147 4.17 -18.03 21.05
C GLY A 147 5.30 -16.99 21.07
N TYR A 148 5.09 -15.94 21.85
CA TYR A 148 6.11 -14.92 22.11
C TYR A 148 7.06 -15.40 23.22
N TYR A 149 8.35 -15.19 23.02
CA TYR A 149 9.38 -15.60 23.96
C TYR A 149 9.21 -14.92 25.34
N ASN A 150 9.09 -15.73 26.39
CA ASN A 150 8.87 -15.27 27.78
C ASN A 150 7.72 -14.28 27.95
N ASN A 151 6.67 -14.36 27.12
CA ASN A 151 5.50 -13.49 27.22
C ASN A 151 4.21 -14.29 26.95
N GLN A 152 3.76 -15.03 27.96
CA GLN A 152 2.57 -15.86 27.85
C GLN A 152 1.29 -15.03 27.69
N GLU A 153 1.20 -13.90 28.40
CA GLU A 153 0.06 -12.98 28.31
C GLU A 153 -0.17 -12.49 26.87
N ALA A 154 0.90 -11.99 26.21
CA ALA A 154 0.81 -11.58 24.81
C ALA A 154 0.51 -12.75 23.88
N THR A 155 0.99 -13.96 24.19
CA THR A 155 0.71 -15.18 23.44
C THR A 155 -0.77 -15.53 23.51
N ASP A 156 -1.35 -15.59 24.70
CA ASP A 156 -2.75 -15.93 24.94
C ASP A 156 -3.70 -14.87 24.33
N ALA A 157 -3.25 -13.62 24.26
CA ALA A 157 -4.03 -12.55 23.63
C ALA A 157 -4.26 -12.80 22.13
N VAL A 158 -3.29 -13.41 21.43
CA VAL A 158 -3.33 -13.59 19.97
C VAL A 158 -3.49 -15.03 19.49
N LEU A 159 -3.17 -16.03 20.32
CA LEU A 159 -3.35 -17.46 19.99
C LEU A 159 -4.54 -18.02 20.76
N LYS A 160 -5.64 -18.32 20.06
CA LYS A 160 -6.88 -18.83 20.66
C LYS A 160 -7.36 -20.05 19.88
N ASP A 161 -7.51 -21.19 20.53
CA ASP A 161 -7.97 -22.45 19.93
C ASP A 161 -7.18 -22.88 18.68
N GLY A 162 -5.88 -22.58 18.68
CA GLY A 162 -4.98 -22.87 17.59
C GLY A 162 -5.12 -21.91 16.38
N TRP A 163 -5.84 -20.79 16.55
CA TRP A 163 -5.93 -19.69 15.59
C TRP A 163 -5.08 -18.52 16.06
N PHE A 164 -4.32 -17.96 15.15
CA PHE A 164 -3.57 -16.73 15.33
C PHE A 164 -4.41 -15.53 14.86
N TYR A 165 -4.70 -14.62 15.75
CA TYR A 165 -5.40 -13.36 15.51
C TYR A 165 -4.38 -12.31 15.13
N THR A 166 -4.39 -11.89 13.87
CA THR A 166 -3.30 -11.07 13.30
C THR A 166 -3.36 -9.59 13.69
N GLY A 167 -4.53 -9.11 14.09
CA GLY A 167 -4.81 -7.69 14.24
C GLY A 167 -4.90 -6.95 12.90
N ASP A 168 -4.78 -7.64 11.75
CA ASP A 168 -5.02 -7.09 10.43
C ASP A 168 -6.47 -7.34 10.01
N LEU A 169 -7.08 -6.35 9.37
CA LEU A 169 -8.43 -6.41 8.84
C LEU A 169 -8.41 -6.64 7.34
N GLY A 170 -9.38 -7.40 6.87
CA GLY A 170 -9.51 -7.69 5.46
C GLY A 170 -10.62 -8.68 5.17
N ARG A 171 -10.65 -9.17 3.96
CA ARG A 171 -11.67 -10.11 3.47
C ARG A 171 -11.07 -11.17 2.56
N VAL A 172 -11.83 -12.22 2.34
CA VAL A 172 -11.50 -13.27 1.37
C VAL A 172 -12.61 -13.28 0.33
N ASP A 173 -12.26 -13.27 -0.96
CA ASP A 173 -13.24 -13.34 -2.03
C ASP A 173 -13.65 -14.78 -2.36
N THR A 174 -14.60 -14.93 -3.29
CA THR A 174 -15.14 -16.22 -3.74
C THR A 174 -14.09 -17.11 -4.41
N ASP A 175 -13.03 -16.52 -4.95
CA ASP A 175 -11.90 -17.24 -5.55
C ASP A 175 -10.78 -17.52 -4.54
N SER A 176 -11.04 -17.27 -3.24
CA SER A 176 -10.10 -17.48 -2.12
C SER A 176 -8.87 -16.55 -2.14
N PHE A 177 -8.96 -15.39 -2.79
CA PHE A 177 -7.97 -14.34 -2.68
C PHE A 177 -8.17 -13.53 -1.42
N ILE A 178 -7.08 -13.21 -0.74
CA ILE A 178 -7.07 -12.43 0.50
C ILE A 178 -6.76 -10.96 0.17
N TYR A 179 -7.57 -10.05 0.72
CA TYR A 179 -7.39 -8.61 0.61
C TYR A 179 -7.19 -8.03 2.00
N ILE A 180 -6.11 -7.26 2.16
CA ILE A 180 -5.82 -6.54 3.41
C ILE A 180 -6.38 -5.13 3.28
N THR A 181 -7.18 -4.70 4.23
CA THR A 181 -7.79 -3.36 4.27
C THR A 181 -7.01 -2.44 5.19
N GLY A 182 -6.57 -2.93 6.35
CA GLY A 182 -5.82 -2.12 7.31
C GLY A 182 -5.54 -2.86 8.61
N ARG A 183 -5.18 -2.10 9.66
CA ARG A 183 -4.92 -2.61 11.00
C ARG A 183 -6.07 -2.30 11.94
N LYS A 184 -6.55 -3.29 12.69
CA LYS A 184 -7.63 -3.15 13.70
C LYS A 184 -7.38 -1.98 14.67
N LYS A 185 -6.15 -1.85 15.14
CA LYS A 185 -5.75 -0.77 16.07
C LYS A 185 -5.64 0.62 15.43
N ASN A 186 -5.61 0.71 14.10
CA ASN A 186 -5.48 1.97 13.37
C ASN A 186 -6.83 2.50 12.90
N VAL A 187 -7.90 1.69 12.98
CA VAL A 187 -9.24 2.09 12.53
C VAL A 187 -9.66 3.36 13.23
N ILE A 188 -10.08 4.34 12.45
CA ILE A 188 -10.68 5.56 12.96
C ILE A 188 -12.19 5.32 13.02
N ILE A 189 -12.73 5.39 14.22
CA ILE A 189 -14.18 5.27 14.42
C ILE A 189 -14.76 6.67 14.41
N THR A 190 -15.63 6.93 13.43
CA THR A 190 -16.33 8.22 13.32
C THR A 190 -17.47 8.31 14.34
N GLU A 191 -17.99 9.52 14.57
CA GLU A 191 -19.14 9.77 15.46
C GLU A 191 -20.35 8.89 15.17
N ASN A 192 -20.56 8.58 13.90
CA ASN A 192 -21.69 7.74 13.45
C ASN A 192 -21.35 6.24 13.52
N GLY A 193 -20.26 5.86 14.23
CA GLY A 193 -19.84 4.47 14.37
C GLY A 193 -19.32 3.83 13.09
N LYS A 194 -18.99 4.61 12.05
CA LYS A 194 -18.42 4.09 10.80
C LYS A 194 -16.93 3.94 10.90
N ASN A 195 -16.41 2.81 10.41
CA ASN A 195 -15.00 2.55 10.34
C ASN A 195 -14.36 3.26 9.13
N VAL A 196 -13.27 3.97 9.38
CA VAL A 196 -12.39 4.53 8.36
C VAL A 196 -11.02 3.89 8.51
N PHE A 197 -10.51 3.32 7.44
CA PHE A 197 -9.20 2.69 7.39
C PHE A 197 -8.19 3.71 6.87
N PRO A 198 -7.26 4.21 7.72
CA PRO A 198 -6.29 5.22 7.30
C PRO A 198 -5.46 4.79 6.09
N GLU A 199 -5.14 3.50 6.01
CA GLU A 199 -4.32 2.93 4.95
C GLU A 199 -4.96 3.07 3.56
N GLU A 200 -6.29 3.07 3.47
CA GLU A 200 -7.00 3.32 2.19
C GLU A 200 -6.78 4.77 1.71
N LEU A 201 -6.87 5.73 2.62
CA LEU A 201 -6.69 7.15 2.29
C LEU A 201 -5.23 7.48 2.00
N GLU A 202 -4.30 6.88 2.75
CA GLU A 202 -2.86 7.01 2.50
C GLU A 202 -2.47 6.43 1.15
N TYR A 203 -3.11 5.35 0.73
CA TYR A 203 -2.93 4.79 -0.59
C TYR A 203 -3.35 5.79 -1.68
N GLU A 204 -4.50 6.45 -1.55
CA GLU A 204 -4.92 7.50 -2.48
C GLU A 204 -3.94 8.68 -2.49
N LEU A 205 -3.51 9.16 -1.31
CA LEU A 205 -2.53 10.24 -1.19
C LEU A 205 -1.17 9.89 -1.82
N SER A 206 -0.78 8.63 -1.79
CA SER A 206 0.49 8.18 -2.41
C SER A 206 0.55 8.31 -3.92
N HIS A 207 -0.59 8.50 -4.58
CA HIS A 207 -0.68 8.73 -6.02
C HIS A 207 -0.42 10.20 -6.41
N ILE A 208 -0.38 11.11 -5.45
CA ILE A 208 -0.06 12.52 -5.68
C ILE A 208 1.47 12.63 -5.83
N PRO A 209 2.00 13.07 -7.00
CA PRO A 209 3.44 12.97 -7.29
C PRO A 209 4.34 13.68 -6.29
N PHE A 210 3.89 14.82 -5.79
CA PHE A 210 4.64 15.66 -4.85
C PHE A 210 4.42 15.31 -3.38
N ILE A 211 3.69 14.23 -3.05
CA ILE A 211 3.62 13.68 -1.70
C ILE A 211 4.59 12.50 -1.58
N THR A 212 5.60 12.64 -0.72
CA THR A 212 6.58 11.58 -0.47
C THR A 212 6.11 10.60 0.60
N GLU A 213 5.46 11.13 1.64
CA GLU A 213 4.94 10.34 2.76
C GLU A 213 3.65 10.96 3.27
N SER A 214 2.75 10.12 3.73
CA SER A 214 1.50 10.56 4.34
C SER A 214 1.13 9.70 5.54
N MET A 215 0.42 10.30 6.50
CA MET A 215 -0.20 9.61 7.62
C MET A 215 -1.60 10.18 7.82
N VAL A 216 -2.60 9.32 7.77
CA VAL A 216 -4.00 9.68 8.06
C VAL A 216 -4.34 9.25 9.48
N TRP A 217 -5.04 10.10 10.21
CA TRP A 217 -5.40 9.87 11.60
C TRP A 217 -6.72 10.55 11.96
N GLY A 218 -7.32 10.09 13.05
CA GLY A 218 -8.54 10.72 13.60
C GLY A 218 -8.16 11.84 14.55
N ASP A 219 -8.54 13.07 14.21
CA ASP A 219 -8.44 14.22 15.09
C ASP A 219 -9.69 14.32 15.95
N THR A 220 -9.53 14.18 17.25
CA THR A 220 -10.64 14.25 18.22
C THR A 220 -10.95 15.68 18.68
N GLY A 221 -10.19 16.67 18.16
CA GLY A 221 -10.34 18.08 18.57
C GLY A 221 -9.93 18.34 20.02
N ASP A 222 -10.17 19.57 20.48
CA ASP A 222 -9.96 19.95 21.87
C ASP A 222 -11.00 19.24 22.77
N GLU A 223 -10.60 18.99 24.04
CA GLU A 223 -11.44 18.31 25.04
C GLU A 223 -12.85 18.92 25.11
N GLY A 224 -13.85 18.13 24.74
CA GLY A 224 -15.26 18.50 24.86
C GLY A 224 -16.09 18.45 23.59
N VAL A 225 -15.49 18.25 22.41
CA VAL A 225 -16.20 18.00 21.15
C VAL A 225 -16.08 16.54 20.79
N ASN A 226 -17.15 15.78 20.91
CA ASN A 226 -17.20 14.34 20.52
C ASN A 226 -17.18 14.18 18.98
N SER A 227 -16.27 14.89 18.26
CA SER A 227 -16.19 14.81 16.82
C SER A 227 -14.83 14.31 16.35
N THR A 228 -14.82 13.13 15.75
CA THR A 228 -13.60 12.60 15.10
C THR A 228 -13.56 13.09 13.66
N THR A 229 -12.61 13.99 13.38
CA THR A 229 -12.34 14.51 12.04
C THR A 229 -11.21 13.73 11.41
N ILE A 230 -11.33 13.36 10.13
CA ILE A 230 -10.25 12.73 9.39
C ILE A 230 -9.20 13.78 9.01
N ALA A 231 -8.00 13.60 9.52
CA ALA A 231 -6.85 14.46 9.29
C ALA A 231 -5.76 13.71 8.51
N ALA A 232 -5.04 14.45 7.67
CA ALA A 232 -3.85 13.95 6.98
C ALA A 232 -2.66 14.82 7.35
N THR A 233 -1.52 14.20 7.65
CA THR A 233 -0.22 14.84 7.75
C THR A 233 0.65 14.33 6.59
N VAL A 234 1.22 15.24 5.80
CA VAL A 234 1.97 14.89 4.59
C VAL A 234 3.37 15.51 4.61
N ILE A 235 4.31 14.85 3.93
CA ILE A 235 5.64 15.36 3.61
C ILE A 235 5.70 15.54 2.10
N LEU A 236 6.14 16.70 1.65
CA LEU A 236 6.17 17.07 0.24
C LEU A 236 7.57 16.87 -0.35
N ASP A 237 7.61 16.66 -1.67
CA ASP A 237 8.82 16.65 -2.48
C ASP A 237 9.03 18.04 -3.06
N GLU A 238 10.09 18.73 -2.63
CA GLU A 238 10.38 20.09 -3.08
C GLU A 238 10.70 20.17 -4.57
N ASP A 239 11.36 19.15 -5.13
CA ASP A 239 11.72 19.15 -6.56
C ASP A 239 10.46 18.98 -7.43
N GLU A 240 9.56 18.08 -7.04
CA GLU A 240 8.28 17.90 -7.74
C GLU A 240 7.37 19.14 -7.59
N LEU A 241 7.38 19.81 -6.43
CA LEU A 241 6.64 21.06 -6.25
C LEU A 241 7.17 22.17 -7.16
N LYS A 242 8.49 22.31 -7.29
CA LYS A 242 9.11 23.28 -8.22
C LYS A 242 8.77 22.98 -9.68
N GLU A 243 8.67 21.74 -10.08
CA GLU A 243 8.22 21.39 -11.45
C GLU A 243 6.78 21.86 -11.71
N VAL A 244 5.91 21.92 -10.70
CA VAL A 244 4.49 22.29 -10.85
C VAL A 244 4.25 23.78 -10.59
N LEU A 245 4.83 24.35 -9.55
CA LEU A 245 4.55 25.72 -9.07
C LEU A 245 5.60 26.75 -9.56
N GLY A 246 6.77 26.28 -10.04
CA GLY A 246 7.92 27.12 -10.37
C GLY A 246 8.94 27.18 -9.24
N GLU A 247 10.13 27.77 -9.53
CA GLU A 247 11.25 27.78 -8.56
C GLU A 247 10.95 28.56 -7.26
N GLU A 248 10.12 29.61 -7.37
CA GLU A 248 9.71 30.45 -6.24
C GLU A 248 8.22 30.24 -5.96
N TYR A 249 7.91 29.41 -4.97
CA TYR A 249 6.52 29.22 -4.48
C TYR A 249 6.45 29.49 -2.97
N THR A 250 5.26 29.82 -2.49
CA THR A 250 4.99 30.02 -1.06
C THR A 250 4.43 28.75 -0.40
N ASP A 251 4.56 28.64 0.93
CA ASP A 251 3.95 27.53 1.68
C ASP A 251 2.42 27.50 1.47
N GLU A 252 1.76 28.66 1.29
CA GLU A 252 0.32 28.78 0.99
C GLU A 252 -0.02 28.17 -0.38
N GLN A 253 0.78 28.46 -1.42
CA GLN A 253 0.57 27.87 -2.76
C GLN A 253 0.77 26.36 -2.75
N ALA A 254 1.75 25.87 -1.99
CA ALA A 254 1.93 24.42 -1.82
C ALA A 254 0.74 23.77 -1.10
N GLN A 255 0.21 24.43 -0.05
CA GLN A 255 -0.97 23.96 0.67
C GLN A 255 -2.22 23.93 -0.21
N ASP A 256 -2.46 24.98 -0.99
CA ASP A 256 -3.59 25.06 -1.92
C ASP A 256 -3.51 23.97 -3.00
N LEU A 257 -2.31 23.70 -3.52
CA LEU A 257 -2.09 22.62 -4.48
C LEU A 257 -2.42 21.25 -3.86
N VAL A 258 -1.93 20.97 -2.65
CA VAL A 258 -2.23 19.72 -1.95
C VAL A 258 -3.73 19.58 -1.70
N TRP A 259 -4.39 20.65 -1.24
CA TRP A 259 -5.85 20.64 -1.05
C TRP A 259 -6.60 20.38 -2.34
N SER A 260 -6.19 20.96 -3.46
CA SER A 260 -6.85 20.72 -4.76
C SER A 260 -6.81 19.25 -5.18
N GLU A 261 -5.75 18.53 -4.84
CA GLU A 261 -5.66 17.08 -5.10
C GLU A 261 -6.46 16.26 -4.07
N ILE A 262 -6.43 16.66 -2.79
CA ILE A 262 -7.26 16.03 -1.75
C ILE A 262 -8.75 16.19 -2.08
N ASP A 263 -9.18 17.33 -2.58
CA ASP A 263 -10.59 17.56 -2.97
C ASP A 263 -11.02 16.61 -4.09
N LYS A 264 -10.15 16.33 -5.07
CA LYS A 264 -10.43 15.33 -6.11
C LYS A 264 -10.62 13.93 -5.52
N ILE A 265 -9.80 13.55 -4.53
CA ILE A 265 -9.97 12.30 -3.80
C ILE A 265 -11.28 12.33 -3.04
N ASN A 266 -11.56 13.41 -2.32
CA ASN A 266 -12.77 13.62 -1.53
C ASN A 266 -14.08 13.57 -2.36
N GLU A 267 -14.04 13.96 -3.64
CA GLU A 267 -15.22 13.88 -4.54
C GLU A 267 -15.75 12.45 -4.67
N HIS A 268 -14.87 11.46 -4.64
CA HIS A 268 -15.22 10.06 -4.80
C HIS A 268 -15.45 9.32 -3.48
N LEU A 269 -15.19 9.97 -2.35
CA LEU A 269 -15.30 9.38 -1.03
C LEU A 269 -16.67 9.67 -0.37
N PRO A 270 -17.23 8.71 0.40
CA PRO A 270 -18.35 8.97 1.29
C PRO A 270 -18.02 10.09 2.28
N LEU A 271 -19.02 10.86 2.71
CA LEU A 271 -18.85 12.02 3.59
C LEU A 271 -18.02 11.72 4.86
N PHE A 272 -18.20 10.54 5.43
CA PHE A 272 -17.52 10.13 6.67
C PHE A 272 -16.04 9.75 6.48
N LYS A 273 -15.60 9.49 5.23
CA LYS A 273 -14.20 9.20 4.88
C LYS A 273 -13.43 10.43 4.40
N LYS A 274 -14.09 11.56 4.16
CA LYS A 274 -13.44 12.76 3.59
C LYS A 274 -12.37 13.31 4.53
N ILE A 275 -11.20 13.59 3.98
CA ILE A 275 -10.13 14.30 4.67
C ILE A 275 -10.57 15.76 4.82
N LYS A 276 -10.58 16.26 6.07
CA LYS A 276 -11.05 17.61 6.40
C LYS A 276 -9.99 18.49 7.07
N LYS A 277 -8.85 17.91 7.45
CA LYS A 277 -7.72 18.61 8.05
C LYS A 277 -6.45 18.16 7.37
N LEU A 278 -5.57 19.10 7.06
CA LEU A 278 -4.28 18.88 6.42
C LEU A 278 -3.18 19.53 7.23
N ASN A 279 -2.15 18.78 7.57
CA ASN A 279 -0.90 19.27 8.12
C ASN A 279 0.22 18.95 7.11
N ILE A 280 1.03 19.98 6.79
CA ILE A 280 2.23 19.82 5.97
C ILE A 280 3.43 19.94 6.88
N ARG A 281 4.27 18.93 6.92
CA ARG A 281 5.47 18.93 7.75
C ARG A 281 6.74 18.83 6.91
N LYS A 282 7.82 19.44 7.42
CA LYS A 282 9.14 19.40 6.78
C LYS A 282 10.01 18.25 7.33
N ASP A 283 9.78 17.87 8.57
CA ASP A 283 10.54 16.80 9.22
C ASP A 283 10.00 15.40 8.89
N LYS A 284 10.92 14.44 8.82
CA LYS A 284 10.56 13.03 8.57
C LYS A 284 9.72 12.46 9.70
N PHE A 285 8.81 11.56 9.35
CA PHE A 285 8.06 10.81 10.35
C PHE A 285 8.98 9.91 11.20
N ASN A 286 8.62 9.79 12.49
CA ASN A 286 9.21 8.78 13.35
C ASN A 286 8.79 7.38 12.89
N LYS A 287 9.77 6.56 12.51
CA LYS A 287 9.52 5.22 11.93
C LYS A 287 10.07 4.10 12.81
N THR A 288 9.54 2.92 12.61
CA THR A 288 10.11 1.67 13.11
C THR A 288 11.36 1.29 12.32
N THR A 289 12.13 0.31 12.81
CA THR A 289 13.25 -0.29 12.06
C THR A 289 12.82 -0.87 10.70
N GLY A 290 11.55 -1.29 10.57
CA GLY A 290 10.94 -1.73 9.30
C GLY A 290 10.37 -0.61 8.43
N MET A 291 10.76 0.65 8.68
CA MET A 291 10.37 1.86 7.92
C MET A 291 8.87 2.18 7.95
N LYS A 292 8.10 1.61 8.89
CA LYS A 292 6.68 1.95 9.10
C LYS A 292 6.53 3.14 10.03
N ILE A 293 5.64 4.08 9.69
CA ILE A 293 5.33 5.25 10.50
C ILE A 293 4.75 4.82 11.86
N LYS A 294 5.27 5.39 12.95
CA LYS A 294 4.76 5.17 14.30
C LYS A 294 3.55 6.06 14.54
N ARG A 295 2.35 5.57 14.20
CA ARG A 295 1.09 6.34 14.23
C ARG A 295 0.70 6.90 15.60
N PHE A 296 1.17 6.26 16.69
CA PHE A 296 0.84 6.66 18.06
C PHE A 296 1.82 7.66 18.67
N VAL A 297 2.79 8.14 17.90
CA VAL A 297 3.69 9.22 18.32
C VAL A 297 3.04 10.54 17.97
N GLU A 298 2.65 11.32 18.99
CA GLU A 298 1.95 12.61 18.81
C GLU A 298 2.72 13.55 17.86
N SER A 299 4.06 13.63 17.99
CA SER A 299 4.89 14.44 17.09
C SER A 299 4.80 14.05 15.60
N ASN A 300 4.18 12.93 15.25
CA ASN A 300 3.93 12.58 13.86
C ASN A 300 2.62 13.19 13.31
N LYS A 301 1.75 13.72 14.18
CA LYS A 301 0.50 14.38 13.81
C LYS A 301 0.69 15.89 13.59
N ASP A 302 1.73 16.44 14.19
CA ASP A 302 2.04 17.87 14.12
C ASP A 302 2.63 18.26 12.75
N ALA A 303 2.47 19.54 12.38
CA ALA A 303 3.03 20.16 11.19
C ALA A 303 4.50 20.56 11.39
#